data_0e5a306a78c73c0d5c5125f7e43844fd
#
_entry.id   0e5a306a78c73c0d5c5125f7e43844fd
#
_cell.length_a   1.000
_cell.length_b   1.000
_cell.length_c   1.000
_cell.angle_alpha   90.00
_cell.angle_beta   90.00
_cell.angle_gamma   90.00
#
_symmetry.space_group_name_H-M   'P 1'
#
loop_
_entity.id
_entity.type
_entity.pdbx_description
1 polymer ?
#
loop_
_entity_poly.entity_id
_entity_poly.type
_entity_poly.pdbx_seq_one_letter_code
_entity_poly.pdbx_strand_id
1 'polypeptide(L)'
;MIQREFDISIAREINAGKRFGRILTKSGCNVRLFAWDVKGLYPIAGLIDRGDFEQSGLWTNDGRSDFRPNVHTSNDLVIEVEGGEG
;
A
#
# COMPACT_ATOMS: atom_id res chain seq x y z
N MET A 1 -2.44 5.19 15.94
CA MET A 1 -1.70 5.26 14.66
C MET A 1 -2.30 6.32 13.76
N ILE A 2 -1.47 6.91 12.92
CA ILE A 2 -1.89 7.96 12.02
C ILE A 2 -1.87 7.42 10.60
N GLN A 3 -2.96 7.64 9.87
CA GLN A 3 -3.03 7.27 8.47
C GLN A 3 -2.42 8.38 7.63
N ARG A 4 -1.59 8.00 6.66
CA ARG A 4 -0.91 8.93 5.78
C ARG A 4 -1.06 8.49 4.34
N GLU A 5 -0.81 9.42 3.42
CA GLU A 5 -0.70 9.07 2.02
C GLU A 5 0.41 8.05 1.83
N PHE A 6 0.25 7.21 0.82
CA PHE A 6 1.24 6.18 0.53
C PHE A 6 2.59 6.81 0.23
N ASP A 7 3.63 6.26 0.85
CA ASP A 7 5.02 6.64 0.61
C ASP A 7 5.80 5.35 0.44
N ILE A 8 6.37 5.16 -0.74
CA ILE A 8 7.01 3.90 -1.09
C ILE A 8 8.18 3.57 -0.16
N SER A 9 8.94 4.59 0.25
CA SER A 9 10.09 4.35 1.14
C SER A 9 9.63 3.84 2.48
N ILE A 10 8.60 4.47 3.05
CA ILE A 10 8.06 4.05 4.34
C ILE A 10 7.40 2.68 4.21
N ALA A 11 6.66 2.45 3.13
CA ALA A 11 6.00 1.18 2.92
C ALA A 11 7.01 0.02 2.84
N ARG A 12 8.14 0.25 2.18
CA ARG A 12 9.18 -0.78 2.11
C ARG A 12 9.77 -1.07 3.48
N GLU A 13 9.94 -0.04 4.32
CA GLU A 13 10.42 -0.25 5.68
C GLU A 13 9.43 -1.04 6.52
N ILE A 14 8.14 -0.72 6.39
CA ILE A 14 7.10 -1.46 7.09
C ILE A 14 7.10 -2.92 6.64
N ASN A 15 7.15 -3.13 5.34
CA ASN A 15 7.09 -4.47 4.78
C ASN A 15 8.29 -5.31 5.18
N ALA A 16 9.44 -4.69 5.40
CA ALA A 16 10.67 -5.37 5.81
C ALA A 16 10.78 -5.56 7.32
N GLY A 17 9.81 -5.08 8.08
CA GLY A 17 9.83 -5.17 9.53
C GLY A 17 10.74 -4.16 10.22
N LYS A 18 11.17 -3.13 9.51
CA LYS A 18 12.10 -2.13 10.04
C LYS A 18 11.38 -0.95 10.66
N ARG A 19 10.08 -0.87 10.52
CA ARG A 19 9.29 0.23 11.03
C ARG A 19 7.92 -0.29 11.44
N PHE A 20 7.40 0.18 12.57
CA PHE A 20 6.03 -0.13 12.95
C PHE A 20 5.06 0.58 12.03
N GLY A 21 4.06 -0.14 11.59
CA GLY A 21 3.05 0.43 10.74
C GLY A 21 2.32 -0.65 9.97
N ARG A 22 1.38 -0.22 9.16
CA ARG A 22 0.60 -1.11 8.31
C ARG A 22 0.40 -0.49 6.95
N ILE A 23 0.27 -1.34 5.95
CA ILE A 23 -0.10 -0.93 4.61
C ILE A 23 -1.53 -1.39 4.40
N LEU A 24 -2.39 -0.47 4.02
CA LEU A 24 -3.83 -0.73 3.89
C LEU A 24 -4.33 -0.20 2.56
N THR A 25 -5.46 -0.74 2.10
CA THR A 25 -6.25 -0.06 1.10
C THR A 25 -7.02 1.07 1.77
N LYS A 26 -7.52 2.02 0.99
CA LYS A 26 -8.38 3.08 1.52
C LYS A 26 -9.63 2.51 2.17
N SER A 27 -10.07 1.35 1.72
CA SER A 27 -11.23 0.67 2.33
C SER A 27 -10.91 -0.02 3.65
N GLY A 28 -9.64 -0.05 4.05
CA GLY A 28 -9.25 -0.58 5.36
C GLY A 28 -8.73 -2.00 5.36
N CYS A 29 -8.53 -2.63 4.20
CA CYS A 29 -8.02 -3.99 4.14
C CYS A 29 -6.49 -3.98 4.27
N ASN A 30 -5.96 -4.92 5.05
CA ASN A 30 -4.51 -5.08 5.16
C ASN A 30 -3.93 -5.57 3.83
N VAL A 31 -2.71 -5.14 3.55
CA VAL A 31 -2.04 -5.47 2.29
C VAL A 31 -0.63 -5.95 2.60
N ARG A 32 -0.23 -7.04 1.94
CA ARG A 32 1.15 -7.53 1.96
C ARG A 32 1.76 -7.28 0.60
N LEU A 33 2.88 -6.59 0.55
CA LEU A 33 3.56 -6.29 -0.72
C LEU A 33 4.77 -7.21 -0.86
N PHE A 34 4.98 -7.74 -2.07
CA PHE A 34 6.08 -8.65 -2.31
C PHE A 34 6.90 -8.32 -3.54
N ALA A 35 6.51 -7.32 -4.31
CA ALA A 35 7.31 -6.88 -5.45
C ALA A 35 7.22 -5.38 -5.58
N TRP A 36 8.32 -4.77 -6.03
CA TRP A 36 8.44 -3.32 -6.13
C TRP A 36 8.94 -2.89 -7.50
N ASP A 37 9.21 -3.85 -8.38
CA ASP A 37 9.89 -3.62 -9.65
C ASP A 37 9.22 -4.35 -10.80
N VAL A 38 7.92 -4.58 -10.72
CA VAL A 38 7.17 -5.17 -11.83
C VAL A 38 7.27 -4.21 -13.02
N LYS A 39 7.55 -4.76 -14.19
CA LYS A 39 7.67 -3.94 -15.39
C LYS A 39 6.30 -3.41 -15.80
N GLY A 40 6.27 -2.11 -16.15
CA GLY A 40 5.06 -1.48 -16.64
C GLY A 40 4.61 -0.36 -15.72
N LEU A 41 3.34 0.00 -15.83
CA LEU A 41 2.77 1.14 -15.11
C LEU A 41 2.51 0.84 -13.65
N TYR A 42 2.52 -0.44 -13.26
CA TYR A 42 2.18 -0.87 -11.90
C TYR A 42 3.34 -1.70 -11.33
N PRO A 43 4.40 -1.03 -10.87
CA PRO A 43 5.57 -1.76 -10.38
C PRO A 43 5.39 -2.44 -9.03
N ILE A 44 4.37 -2.06 -8.25
CA ILE A 44 4.15 -2.63 -6.93
C ILE A 44 3.11 -3.73 -7.02
N ALA A 45 3.41 -4.90 -6.47
CA ALA A 45 2.48 -6.03 -6.47
C ALA A 45 2.34 -6.58 -5.06
N GLY A 46 1.14 -7.04 -4.74
CA GLY A 46 0.88 -7.60 -3.43
C GLY A 46 -0.45 -8.30 -3.33
N LEU A 47 -0.84 -8.62 -2.09
CA LEU A 47 -2.08 -9.31 -1.78
C LEU A 47 -2.89 -8.46 -0.81
N ILE A 48 -4.17 -8.31 -1.12
CA ILE A 48 -5.13 -7.62 -0.28
C ILE A 48 -5.88 -8.67 0.53
N ASP A 49 -5.90 -8.49 1.85
CA ASP A 49 -6.61 -9.39 2.75
C ASP A 49 -8.10 -9.04 2.74
N ARG A 50 -8.90 -9.94 2.18
CA ARG A 50 -10.35 -9.77 2.12
C ARG A 50 -11.08 -10.53 3.24
N GLY A 51 -10.34 -11.08 4.18
CA GLY A 51 -10.92 -11.87 5.26
C GLY A 51 -10.90 -13.35 4.93
N ASP A 52 -11.79 -13.80 4.07
CA ASP A 52 -11.90 -15.20 3.71
C ASP A 52 -10.90 -15.62 2.62
N PHE A 53 -10.33 -14.67 1.91
CA PHE A 53 -9.39 -14.94 0.82
C PHE A 53 -8.46 -13.74 0.65
N GLU A 54 -7.41 -13.93 -0.12
CA GLU A 54 -6.51 -12.84 -0.49
C GLU A 54 -6.66 -12.57 -1.98
N GLN A 55 -6.69 -11.30 -2.32
CA GLN A 55 -6.85 -10.86 -3.70
C GLN A 55 -5.55 -10.19 -4.17
N SER A 56 -5.03 -10.63 -5.31
CA SER A 56 -3.83 -10.00 -5.85
C SER A 56 -4.15 -8.59 -6.35
N GLY A 57 -3.17 -7.71 -6.25
CA GLY A 57 -3.31 -6.35 -6.74
C GLY A 57 -1.99 -5.81 -7.24
N LEU A 58 -2.11 -4.79 -8.08
CA LEU A 58 -0.97 -4.06 -8.61
C LEU A 58 -1.21 -2.57 -8.38
N TRP A 59 -0.14 -1.84 -8.11
CA TRP A 59 -0.24 -0.40 -7.82
C TRP A 59 0.89 0.35 -8.48
N THR A 60 0.64 1.63 -8.75
CA THR A 60 1.67 2.54 -9.21
C THR A 60 2.66 2.83 -8.08
N ASN A 61 3.75 3.52 -8.40
CA ASN A 61 4.72 3.94 -7.38
C ASN A 61 4.10 4.81 -6.29
N ASP A 62 3.00 5.48 -6.61
CA ASP A 62 2.28 6.33 -5.66
C ASP A 62 1.24 5.54 -4.87
N GLY A 63 1.16 4.24 -5.07
CA GLY A 63 0.21 3.39 -4.35
C GLY A 63 -1.20 3.44 -4.91
N ARG A 64 -1.36 3.87 -6.15
CA ARG A 64 -2.68 3.97 -6.77
C ARG A 64 -2.98 2.72 -7.59
N SER A 65 -4.22 2.30 -7.54
CA SER A 65 -4.63 1.12 -8.32
C SER A 65 -4.89 1.44 -9.79
N ASP A 66 -4.94 2.73 -10.14
CA ASP A 66 -5.15 3.16 -11.52
C ASP A 66 -4.17 4.29 -11.82
N PHE A 67 -3.45 4.18 -12.93
CA PHE A 67 -2.41 5.15 -13.28
C PHE A 67 -2.96 6.51 -13.71
N ARG A 68 -4.23 6.61 -14.05
CA ARG A 68 -4.80 7.85 -14.53
C ARG A 68 -4.84 8.90 -13.42
N PRO A 69 -4.46 10.16 -13.70
CA PRO A 69 -4.23 11.13 -12.61
C PRO A 69 -5.43 11.44 -11.75
N ASN A 70 -6.64 11.38 -12.29
CA ASN A 70 -7.83 11.80 -11.55
C ASN A 70 -8.69 10.63 -11.11
N VAL A 71 -8.18 9.41 -11.22
CA VAL A 71 -8.93 8.22 -10.82
C VAL A 71 -8.42 7.76 -9.45
N HIS A 72 -9.32 7.77 -8.47
CA HIS A 72 -9.03 7.28 -7.12
C HIS A 72 -10.01 6.16 -6.81
N THR A 73 -9.50 5.09 -6.24
CA THR A 73 -10.35 3.92 -5.92
C THR A 73 -10.17 3.54 -4.46
N SER A 74 -11.10 2.73 -3.96
CA SER A 74 -11.00 2.21 -2.60
C SER A 74 -9.83 1.24 -2.43
N ASN A 75 -9.24 0.78 -3.52
CA ASN A 75 -8.07 -0.10 -3.48
C ASN A 75 -6.74 0.65 -3.49
N ASP A 76 -6.76 1.98 -3.63
CA ASP A 76 -5.54 2.76 -3.50
C ASP A 76 -4.93 2.51 -2.12
N LEU A 77 -3.59 2.52 -2.07
CA LEU A 77 -2.89 2.22 -0.83
C LEU A 77 -2.74 3.47 0.04
N VAL A 78 -2.81 3.25 1.33
CA VAL A 78 -2.42 4.23 2.35
C VAL A 78 -1.54 3.50 3.35
N ILE A 79 -0.85 4.26 4.20
CA ILE A 79 -0.06 3.68 5.27
C ILE A 79 -0.55 4.19 6.61
N GLU A 80 -0.43 3.37 7.64
CA GLU A 80 -0.62 3.78 9.03
C GLU A 80 0.71 3.67 9.74
N VAL A 81 1.10 4.72 10.41
CA VAL A 81 2.36 4.75 11.15
C VAL A 81 2.09 5.22 12.56
N GLU A 82 3.05 5.00 13.46
CA GLU A 82 2.94 5.52 14.81
C GLU A 82 2.83 7.04 14.75
N GLY A 83 1.88 7.58 15.51
CA GLY A 83 1.72 9.00 15.60
C GLY A 83 2.45 9.55 16.80
N GLY A 84 2.53 10.86 16.88
CA GLY A 84 2.98 11.54 18.06
C GLY A 84 4.48 11.71 18.20
N GLU A 85 5.28 11.12 17.35
CA GLU A 85 6.67 11.45 17.39
C GLU A 85 6.86 12.81 16.77
N GLY A 86 7.61 13.55 17.37
CA GLY A 86 7.82 14.90 16.91
C GLY A 86 8.30 14.94 15.49
#